data_b36f93257336f1b911e34c7a24540de1
#
_entry.id   b36f93257336f1b911e34c7a24540de1
#
_cell.length_a   1.000
_cell.length_b   1.000
_cell.length_c   1.000
_cell.angle_alpha   90.00
_cell.angle_beta   90.00
_cell.angle_gamma   90.00
#
_symmetry.space_group_name_H-M   'P 1'
#
loop_
_entity.id
_entity.type
_entity.pdbx_description
1 polymer ?
#
loop_
_entity_poly.entity_id
_entity_poly.type
_entity_poly.pdbx_seq_one_letter_code
_entity_poly.pdbx_strand_id
1 'polypeptide(L)'
;TGLDALAKIAKTYLSISAKQKSAALTQAGNVTVTVFDGPHPAGNVGVQINHLAPVNKGETVWTIDPQAVIFIGRLFNTGRVDMTRTVAITGSEVLKPAYCKLKVGALLTDVLAGNVTTGKQLRYISGNPLTGKQISANGFLGAFHSQVTVIPEGNDVHEMLGWIMPRFNDFSTSRSYFSWLLGKKDYTLDARIKGGERHMIMSNEYDNVLPMDILPEYLIKAIIAGDIDRMEALGIYEVAPEDFAICEFVCSSKMELQRIVREGLDML
;
A
#
# COMPACT_ATOMS: atom_id res chain seq x y z
N THR A 1 -12.45 2.06 -24.29
CA THR A 1 -12.70 0.63 -24.58
C THR A 1 -12.63 -0.21 -23.31
N GLY A 2 -11.54 -0.21 -22.53
CA GLY A 2 -11.43 -1.03 -21.32
C GLY A 2 -12.51 -0.71 -20.27
N LEU A 3 -12.71 0.56 -19.94
CA LEU A 3 -13.78 1.01 -19.04
C LEU A 3 -15.17 0.68 -19.60
N ASP A 4 -15.37 0.86 -20.89
CA ASP A 4 -16.65 0.55 -21.54
C ASP A 4 -16.98 -0.96 -21.49
N ALA A 5 -15.97 -1.80 -21.58
CA ALA A 5 -16.12 -3.25 -21.43
C ALA A 5 -16.56 -3.61 -20.01
N LEU A 6 -15.94 -3.02 -18.99
CA LEU A 6 -16.29 -3.23 -17.58
C LEU A 6 -17.70 -2.70 -17.27
N ALA A 7 -18.04 -1.51 -17.76
CA ALA A 7 -19.36 -0.90 -17.55
C ALA A 7 -20.53 -1.70 -18.14
N LYS A 8 -20.26 -2.60 -19.12
CA LYS A 8 -21.26 -3.54 -19.63
C LYS A 8 -21.49 -4.75 -18.72
N ILE A 9 -20.54 -5.05 -17.83
CA ILE A 9 -20.62 -6.20 -16.93
C ILE A 9 -21.28 -5.79 -15.60
N ALA A 10 -20.87 -4.65 -15.05
CA ALA A 10 -21.37 -4.16 -13.77
C ALA A 10 -21.25 -2.62 -13.66
N LYS A 11 -21.97 -2.05 -12.68
CA LYS A 11 -21.82 -0.64 -12.30
C LYS A 11 -20.34 -0.40 -11.92
N THR A 12 -19.71 0.50 -12.66
CA THR A 12 -18.29 0.75 -12.54
C THR A 12 -18.05 2.16 -12.01
N TYR A 13 -17.21 2.25 -10.97
CA TYR A 13 -16.75 3.51 -10.40
C TYR A 13 -15.30 3.74 -10.84
N LEU A 14 -14.99 4.97 -11.24
CA LEU A 14 -13.64 5.42 -11.55
C LEU A 14 -13.23 6.52 -10.58
N SER A 15 -12.38 6.18 -9.62
CA SER A 15 -11.82 7.15 -8.69
C SER A 15 -10.58 7.79 -9.27
N ILE A 16 -10.53 9.11 -9.28
CA ILE A 16 -9.40 9.89 -9.80
C ILE A 16 -8.91 10.90 -8.77
N SER A 17 -7.63 11.26 -8.86
CA SER A 17 -7.08 12.35 -8.05
C SER A 17 -7.60 13.70 -8.53
N ALA A 18 -7.79 14.65 -7.62
CA ALA A 18 -8.11 16.05 -7.95
C ALA A 18 -7.07 16.70 -8.89
N LYS A 19 -5.85 16.16 -8.93
CA LYS A 19 -4.76 16.63 -9.81
C LYS A 19 -4.81 16.01 -11.21
N GLN A 20 -5.75 15.08 -11.48
CA GLN A 20 -5.89 14.43 -12.79
C GLN A 20 -6.40 15.42 -13.84
N LYS A 21 -5.65 15.51 -14.96
CA LYS A 21 -5.97 16.44 -16.08
C LYS A 21 -6.33 15.73 -17.38
N SER A 22 -6.24 14.40 -17.44
CA SER A 22 -6.54 13.65 -18.65
C SER A 22 -8.04 13.64 -18.93
N ALA A 23 -8.48 14.22 -20.04
CA ALA A 23 -9.88 14.21 -20.46
C ALA A 23 -10.43 12.78 -20.61
N ALA A 24 -9.60 11.81 -21.01
CA ALA A 24 -10.00 10.41 -21.12
C ALA A 24 -10.43 9.78 -19.79
N LEU A 25 -9.99 10.32 -18.66
CA LEU A 25 -10.36 9.86 -17.32
C LEU A 25 -11.42 10.78 -16.68
N THR A 26 -11.26 12.11 -16.80
CA THR A 26 -12.19 13.08 -16.19
C THR A 26 -13.55 13.13 -16.88
N GLN A 27 -13.62 12.71 -18.15
CA GLN A 27 -14.83 12.73 -18.98
C GLN A 27 -15.25 11.31 -19.42
N ALA A 28 -14.90 10.27 -18.67
CA ALA A 28 -15.31 8.91 -18.98
C ALA A 28 -16.82 8.75 -18.88
N GLY A 29 -17.50 8.45 -20.00
CA GLY A 29 -18.95 8.59 -20.13
C GLY A 29 -19.79 7.43 -19.58
N ASN A 30 -19.24 6.22 -19.49
CA ASN A 30 -20.01 5.01 -19.14
C ASN A 30 -19.74 4.52 -17.70
N VAL A 31 -19.04 5.33 -16.89
CA VAL A 31 -18.67 5.01 -15.52
C VAL A 31 -18.96 6.19 -14.59
N THR A 32 -19.15 5.91 -13.32
CA THR A 32 -19.29 6.98 -12.32
C THR A 32 -17.91 7.48 -11.94
N VAL A 33 -17.57 8.71 -12.36
CA VAL A 33 -16.30 9.34 -12.03
C VAL A 33 -16.41 10.06 -10.69
N THR A 34 -15.51 9.76 -9.76
CA THR A 34 -15.43 10.41 -8.45
C THR A 34 -14.03 10.93 -8.21
N VAL A 35 -13.94 12.14 -7.66
CA VAL A 35 -12.67 12.81 -7.36
C VAL A 35 -12.34 12.63 -5.88
N PHE A 36 -11.13 12.13 -5.62
CA PHE A 36 -10.56 12.05 -4.27
C PHE A 36 -9.37 12.99 -4.15
N ASP A 37 -9.31 13.70 -3.03
CA ASP A 37 -8.19 14.57 -2.67
C ASP A 37 -7.81 14.34 -1.21
N GLY A 38 -6.52 14.42 -0.94
CA GLY A 38 -5.98 14.23 0.40
C GLY A 38 -4.60 13.56 0.39
N PRO A 39 -3.96 13.48 1.56
CA PRO A 39 -2.74 12.71 1.74
C PRO A 39 -3.03 11.21 1.65
N HIS A 40 -1.97 10.39 1.55
CA HIS A 40 -2.11 8.95 1.74
C HIS A 40 -2.77 8.68 3.11
N PRO A 41 -3.79 7.77 3.20
CA PRO A 41 -4.19 6.75 2.24
C PRO A 41 -5.44 7.08 1.38
N ALA A 42 -5.78 8.34 1.14
CA ALA A 42 -6.94 8.72 0.31
C ALA A 42 -6.96 8.04 -1.08
N GLY A 43 -5.79 7.62 -1.58
CA GLY A 43 -5.64 6.88 -2.84
C GLY A 43 -5.88 5.38 -2.73
N ASN A 44 -6.04 4.81 -1.55
CA ASN A 44 -6.29 3.39 -1.38
C ASN A 44 -7.70 3.04 -1.81
N VAL A 45 -7.84 1.92 -2.52
CA VAL A 45 -9.14 1.51 -3.07
C VAL A 45 -10.15 1.17 -1.98
N GLY A 46 -9.73 0.57 -0.86
CA GLY A 46 -10.60 0.29 0.28
C GLY A 46 -11.21 1.56 0.88
N VAL A 47 -10.40 2.60 1.08
CA VAL A 47 -10.87 3.93 1.52
C VAL A 47 -11.91 4.49 0.54
N GLN A 48 -11.66 4.38 -0.77
CA GLN A 48 -12.57 4.87 -1.79
C GLN A 48 -13.89 4.08 -1.81
N ILE A 49 -13.83 2.78 -1.64
CA ILE A 49 -15.03 1.91 -1.56
C ILE A 49 -15.85 2.28 -0.33
N ASN A 50 -15.22 2.41 0.84
CA ASN A 50 -15.93 2.78 2.08
C ASN A 50 -16.73 4.08 1.92
N HIS A 51 -16.19 5.08 1.21
CA HIS A 51 -16.87 6.34 0.98
C HIS A 51 -17.96 6.30 -0.12
N LEU A 52 -17.85 5.41 -1.12
CA LEU A 52 -18.73 5.38 -2.27
C LEU A 52 -19.82 4.33 -2.19
N ALA A 53 -19.50 3.17 -1.68
CA ALA A 53 -20.37 2.01 -1.61
C ALA A 53 -19.77 1.01 -0.60
N PRO A 54 -19.89 1.28 0.71
CA PRO A 54 -19.38 0.38 1.74
C PRO A 54 -19.99 -1.01 1.57
N VAL A 55 -19.17 -2.02 1.83
CA VAL A 55 -19.49 -3.44 1.58
C VAL A 55 -20.08 -4.04 2.83
N ASN A 56 -21.24 -4.69 2.73
CA ASN A 56 -21.88 -5.41 3.81
C ASN A 56 -21.80 -6.93 3.62
N LYS A 57 -22.21 -7.67 4.64
CA LYS A 57 -22.28 -9.14 4.60
C LYS A 57 -23.06 -9.63 3.38
N GLY A 58 -22.44 -10.51 2.60
CA GLY A 58 -23.04 -11.08 1.40
C GLY A 58 -22.92 -10.22 0.13
N GLU A 59 -22.37 -9.02 0.24
CA GLU A 59 -22.06 -8.18 -0.92
C GLU A 59 -20.64 -8.43 -1.43
N THR A 60 -20.43 -8.17 -2.71
CA THR A 60 -19.11 -8.35 -3.36
C THR A 60 -18.78 -7.14 -4.22
N VAL A 61 -17.59 -6.60 -4.02
CA VAL A 61 -17.01 -5.55 -4.84
C VAL A 61 -15.73 -6.06 -5.49
N TRP A 62 -15.62 -5.87 -6.80
CA TRP A 62 -14.41 -6.19 -7.56
C TRP A 62 -13.57 -4.94 -7.77
N THR A 63 -12.29 -5.03 -7.50
CA THR A 63 -11.33 -3.97 -7.76
C THR A 63 -10.45 -4.32 -8.93
N ILE A 64 -10.06 -3.33 -9.72
CA ILE A 64 -9.17 -3.51 -10.87
C ILE A 64 -8.16 -2.38 -10.96
N ASP A 65 -6.88 -2.72 -11.10
CA ASP A 65 -5.80 -1.78 -11.32
C ASP A 65 -5.99 -1.05 -12.68
N PRO A 66 -5.77 0.27 -12.75
CA PRO A 66 -5.88 1.04 -14.00
C PRO A 66 -5.05 0.46 -15.17
N GLN A 67 -3.89 -0.12 -14.91
CA GLN A 67 -3.09 -0.76 -15.96
C GLN A 67 -3.72 -2.07 -16.46
N ALA A 68 -4.42 -2.79 -15.60
CA ALA A 68 -5.18 -3.98 -16.02
C ALA A 68 -6.37 -3.59 -16.92
N VAL A 69 -7.01 -2.44 -16.66
CA VAL A 69 -8.04 -1.88 -17.58
C VAL A 69 -7.45 -1.59 -18.97
N ILE A 70 -6.17 -1.14 -19.03
CA ILE A 70 -5.47 -0.95 -20.31
C ILE A 70 -5.24 -2.30 -21.02
N PHE A 71 -4.93 -3.37 -20.28
CA PHE A 71 -4.78 -4.72 -20.89
C PHE A 71 -6.09 -5.18 -21.52
N ILE A 72 -7.21 -5.01 -20.83
CA ILE A 72 -8.56 -5.29 -21.36
C ILE A 72 -8.82 -4.45 -22.62
N GLY A 73 -8.53 -3.15 -22.57
CA GLY A 73 -8.71 -2.26 -23.73
C GLY A 73 -7.86 -2.68 -24.93
N ARG A 74 -6.61 -3.08 -24.73
CA ARG A 74 -5.73 -3.58 -25.80
C ARG A 74 -6.28 -4.87 -26.41
N LEU A 75 -6.72 -5.82 -25.56
CA LEU A 75 -7.30 -7.06 -26.03
C LEU A 75 -8.50 -6.81 -26.95
N PHE A 76 -9.45 -5.98 -26.54
CA PHE A 76 -10.63 -5.67 -27.37
C PHE A 76 -10.32 -4.88 -28.63
N ASN A 77 -9.26 -4.05 -28.64
CA ASN A 77 -8.88 -3.28 -29.80
C ASN A 77 -8.06 -4.07 -30.81
N THR A 78 -7.23 -5.02 -30.36
CA THR A 78 -6.24 -5.69 -31.22
C THR A 78 -6.48 -7.20 -31.39
N GLY A 79 -7.35 -7.79 -30.58
CA GLY A 79 -7.55 -9.24 -30.50
C GLY A 79 -6.36 -10.01 -29.91
N ARG A 80 -5.37 -9.32 -29.35
CA ARG A 80 -4.14 -9.93 -28.81
C ARG A 80 -3.93 -9.54 -27.35
N VAL A 81 -3.49 -10.50 -26.53
CA VAL A 81 -3.12 -10.26 -25.14
C VAL A 81 -1.75 -9.55 -25.08
N ASP A 82 -1.76 -8.35 -24.51
CA ASP A 82 -0.53 -7.60 -24.20
C ASP A 82 -0.56 -7.15 -22.74
N MET A 83 0.16 -7.84 -21.88
CA MET A 83 0.29 -7.58 -20.44
C MET A 83 1.53 -6.73 -20.12
N THR A 84 1.97 -5.91 -21.03
CA THR A 84 3.04 -4.95 -20.80
C THR A 84 2.54 -3.80 -19.95
N ARG A 85 3.16 -3.59 -18.79
CA ARG A 85 2.84 -2.51 -17.85
C ARG A 85 4.02 -1.58 -17.64
N THR A 86 3.72 -0.36 -17.20
CA THR A 86 4.71 0.61 -16.72
C THR A 86 4.99 0.31 -15.26
N VAL A 87 6.25 0.12 -14.91
CA VAL A 87 6.71 -0.18 -13.55
C VAL A 87 7.67 0.91 -13.09
N ALA A 88 7.44 1.43 -11.90
CA ALA A 88 8.33 2.37 -11.25
C ALA A 88 9.45 1.61 -10.52
N ILE A 89 10.70 1.94 -10.80
CA ILE A 89 11.87 1.46 -10.05
C ILE A 89 12.25 2.56 -9.08
N THR A 90 12.10 2.31 -7.78
CA THR A 90 12.20 3.31 -6.71
C THR A 90 12.92 2.75 -5.47
N GLY A 91 13.10 3.62 -4.49
CA GLY A 91 13.72 3.29 -3.20
C GLY A 91 15.02 4.06 -3.00
N SER A 92 15.42 4.22 -1.75
CA SER A 92 16.61 4.98 -1.37
C SER A 92 17.92 4.37 -1.90
N GLU A 93 17.90 3.08 -2.20
CA GLU A 93 19.07 2.35 -2.68
C GLU A 93 19.08 2.13 -4.20
N VAL A 94 18.16 2.75 -4.92
CA VAL A 94 18.16 2.80 -6.39
C VAL A 94 18.96 4.02 -6.87
N LEU A 95 19.99 3.79 -7.68
CA LEU A 95 20.89 4.85 -8.15
C LEU A 95 20.22 5.79 -9.15
N LYS A 96 19.39 5.25 -10.03
CA LYS A 96 18.64 6.00 -11.05
C LYS A 96 17.18 5.58 -11.05
N PRO A 97 16.34 6.20 -10.22
CA PRO A 97 14.89 5.95 -10.23
C PRO A 97 14.30 6.26 -11.60
N ALA A 98 13.50 5.35 -12.12
CA ALA A 98 12.94 5.48 -13.47
C ALA A 98 11.66 4.66 -13.64
N TYR A 99 10.89 4.99 -14.68
CA TYR A 99 9.82 4.13 -15.17
C TYR A 99 10.34 3.25 -16.31
N CYS A 100 10.00 1.97 -16.25
CA CYS A 100 10.31 1.02 -17.32
C CYS A 100 9.06 0.25 -17.74
N LYS A 101 9.05 -0.27 -18.97
CA LYS A 101 8.00 -1.15 -19.46
C LYS A 101 8.43 -2.60 -19.29
N LEU A 102 7.68 -3.34 -18.49
CA LEU A 102 7.91 -4.74 -18.18
C LEU A 102 6.65 -5.56 -18.47
N LYS A 103 6.82 -6.82 -18.75
CA LYS A 103 5.71 -7.77 -18.75
C LYS A 103 5.37 -8.17 -17.29
N VAL A 104 4.13 -8.48 -17.05
CA VAL A 104 3.70 -9.09 -15.77
C VAL A 104 4.53 -10.35 -15.51
N GLY A 105 5.06 -10.50 -14.31
CA GLY A 105 5.94 -11.62 -13.95
C GLY A 105 7.37 -11.50 -14.46
N ALA A 106 7.84 -10.31 -14.90
CA ALA A 106 9.21 -10.11 -15.36
C ALA A 106 10.22 -10.39 -14.25
N LEU A 107 11.34 -11.02 -14.63
CA LEU A 107 12.51 -11.17 -13.76
C LEU A 107 13.14 -9.81 -13.51
N LEU A 108 13.45 -9.49 -12.26
CA LEU A 108 13.94 -8.17 -11.87
C LEU A 108 15.46 -8.03 -11.90
N THR A 109 16.19 -9.13 -11.99
CA THR A 109 17.67 -9.14 -12.01
C THR A 109 18.22 -8.18 -13.05
N ASP A 110 17.76 -8.27 -14.29
CA ASP A 110 18.28 -7.46 -15.40
C ASP A 110 17.89 -5.99 -15.27
N VAL A 111 16.71 -5.74 -14.69
CA VAL A 111 16.17 -4.39 -14.48
C VAL A 111 16.95 -3.64 -13.40
N LEU A 112 17.40 -4.36 -12.38
CA LEU A 112 18.12 -3.81 -11.22
C LEU A 112 19.64 -3.87 -11.37
N ALA A 113 20.15 -4.62 -12.37
CA ALA A 113 21.58 -4.78 -12.61
C ALA A 113 22.28 -3.43 -12.80
N GLY A 114 23.28 -3.17 -11.95
CA GLY A 114 24.05 -1.92 -11.97
C GLY A 114 23.26 -0.65 -11.59
N ASN A 115 22.02 -0.79 -11.12
CA ASN A 115 21.16 0.32 -10.73
C ASN A 115 20.83 0.35 -9.24
N VAL A 116 21.48 -0.45 -8.44
CA VAL A 116 21.33 -0.47 -6.98
C VAL A 116 22.69 -0.26 -6.31
N THR A 117 22.68 0.29 -5.10
CA THR A 117 23.89 0.49 -4.30
C THR A 117 24.54 -0.86 -3.95
N THR A 118 25.87 -0.86 -3.81
CA THR A 118 26.67 -2.02 -3.44
C THR A 118 27.26 -1.87 -2.04
N GLY A 119 27.69 -2.97 -1.44
CA GLY A 119 28.37 -2.95 -0.13
C GLY A 119 27.44 -2.92 1.08
N LYS A 120 26.11 -3.01 0.87
CA LYS A 120 25.10 -3.12 1.94
C LYS A 120 24.18 -4.30 1.66
N GLN A 121 23.53 -4.80 2.72
CA GLN A 121 22.39 -5.69 2.53
C GLN A 121 21.17 -4.90 2.15
N LEU A 122 20.51 -5.33 1.07
CA LEU A 122 19.36 -4.64 0.50
C LEU A 122 18.11 -5.50 0.62
N ARG A 123 16.98 -4.83 0.91
CA ARG A 123 15.66 -5.41 0.82
C ARG A 123 15.03 -5.03 -0.51
N TYR A 124 14.71 -6.05 -1.29
CA TYR A 124 13.99 -5.92 -2.55
C TYR A 124 12.51 -6.16 -2.30
N ILE A 125 11.67 -5.25 -2.75
CA ILE A 125 10.22 -5.31 -2.54
C ILE A 125 9.52 -5.20 -3.89
N SER A 126 8.72 -6.20 -4.22
CA SER A 126 7.74 -6.08 -5.30
C SER A 126 6.53 -5.33 -4.74
N GLY A 127 6.27 -4.13 -5.24
CA GLY A 127 5.32 -3.17 -4.68
C GLY A 127 5.99 -2.07 -3.85
N ASN A 128 5.19 -1.40 -3.03
CA ASN A 128 5.63 -0.36 -2.11
C ASN A 128 6.04 -0.94 -0.73
N PRO A 129 6.71 -0.17 0.13
CA PRO A 129 7.15 -0.67 1.44
C PRO A 129 6.03 -1.00 2.43
N LEU A 130 4.80 -0.48 2.24
CA LEU A 130 3.69 -0.67 3.16
C LEU A 130 2.89 -1.95 2.88
N THR A 131 2.64 -2.25 1.59
CA THR A 131 1.77 -3.37 1.17
C THR A 131 2.45 -4.34 0.21
N GLY A 132 3.71 -4.09 -0.14
CA GLY A 132 4.47 -4.91 -1.07
C GLY A 132 4.99 -6.20 -0.43
N LYS A 133 5.48 -7.09 -1.28
CA LYS A 133 6.05 -8.37 -0.86
C LYS A 133 7.58 -8.36 -1.00
N GLN A 134 8.27 -8.76 0.05
CA GLN A 134 9.71 -8.99 -0.04
C GLN A 134 10.02 -10.10 -1.04
N ILE A 135 11.01 -9.85 -1.88
CA ILE A 135 11.50 -10.80 -2.88
C ILE A 135 13.03 -10.90 -2.78
N SER A 136 13.59 -11.93 -3.40
CA SER A 136 15.05 -12.01 -3.57
C SER A 136 15.53 -11.06 -4.66
N ALA A 137 16.85 -10.79 -4.71
CA ALA A 137 17.47 -10.01 -5.79
C ALA A 137 17.17 -10.60 -7.19
N ASN A 138 16.96 -11.91 -7.28
CA ASN A 138 16.59 -12.63 -8.49
C ASN A 138 15.09 -12.95 -8.56
N GLY A 139 14.27 -12.16 -7.88
CA GLY A 139 12.84 -12.36 -7.81
C GLY A 139 12.09 -11.83 -9.04
N PHE A 140 10.80 -12.09 -9.05
CA PHE A 140 9.89 -11.69 -10.12
C PHE A 140 8.96 -10.57 -9.66
N LEU A 141 8.55 -9.73 -10.63
CA LEU A 141 7.52 -8.73 -10.40
C LEU A 141 6.18 -9.43 -10.13
N GLY A 142 5.55 -9.12 -9.01
CA GLY A 142 4.22 -9.62 -8.67
C GLY A 142 3.15 -9.18 -9.68
N ALA A 143 2.15 -10.04 -9.91
CA ALA A 143 1.13 -9.84 -10.94
C ALA A 143 0.35 -8.52 -10.79
N PHE A 144 0.14 -8.06 -9.57
CA PHE A 144 -0.63 -6.84 -9.28
C PHE A 144 0.24 -5.63 -8.92
N HIS A 145 1.58 -5.77 -8.98
CA HIS A 145 2.49 -4.69 -8.62
C HIS A 145 2.93 -3.88 -9.84
N SER A 146 2.93 -2.57 -9.70
CA SER A 146 3.41 -1.59 -10.69
C SER A 146 4.63 -0.81 -10.21
N GLN A 147 5.26 -1.28 -9.12
CA GLN A 147 6.43 -0.66 -8.50
C GLN A 147 7.37 -1.74 -7.98
N VAL A 148 8.66 -1.44 -8.03
CA VAL A 148 9.72 -2.17 -7.32
C VAL A 148 10.43 -1.17 -6.43
N THR A 149 10.62 -1.53 -5.17
CA THR A 149 11.28 -0.67 -4.18
C THR A 149 12.48 -1.37 -3.60
N VAL A 150 13.61 -0.66 -3.53
CA VAL A 150 14.85 -1.17 -2.91
C VAL A 150 15.26 -0.24 -1.78
N ILE A 151 15.36 -0.79 -0.58
CA ILE A 151 15.73 -0.07 0.65
C ILE A 151 16.82 -0.84 1.40
N PRO A 152 17.55 -0.20 2.36
CA PRO A 152 18.48 -0.93 3.21
C PRO A 152 17.77 -1.99 4.05
N GLU A 153 18.36 -3.16 4.20
CA GLU A 153 17.89 -4.19 5.15
C GLU A 153 18.12 -3.73 6.61
N GLY A 154 19.24 -3.07 6.87
CA GLY A 154 19.58 -2.52 8.18
C GLY A 154 20.23 -3.51 9.14
N ASN A 155 20.56 -4.73 8.72
CA ASN A 155 21.21 -5.75 9.56
C ASN A 155 22.66 -5.42 9.93
N ASP A 156 23.28 -4.47 9.24
CA ASP A 156 24.63 -3.99 9.45
C ASP A 156 24.74 -2.85 10.48
N VAL A 157 23.61 -2.38 10.99
CA VAL A 157 23.56 -1.27 11.95
C VAL A 157 23.46 -1.80 13.37
N HIS A 158 24.56 -1.69 14.11
CA HIS A 158 24.64 -2.04 15.53
C HIS A 158 24.71 -0.78 16.37
N GLU A 159 23.66 -0.52 17.15
CA GLU A 159 23.58 0.68 17.99
C GLU A 159 23.52 0.28 19.47
N MET A 160 24.53 0.69 20.23
CA MET A 160 24.49 0.60 21.69
C MET A 160 23.80 1.85 22.24
N LEU A 161 22.82 1.67 23.14
CA LEU A 161 22.03 2.76 23.73
C LEU A 161 21.29 3.65 22.70
N GLY A 162 20.95 3.11 21.54
CA GLY A 162 20.30 3.85 20.45
C GLY A 162 19.00 4.57 20.83
N TRP A 163 18.30 4.10 21.87
CA TRP A 163 17.06 4.68 22.38
C TRP A 163 17.27 6.05 23.09
N ILE A 164 18.47 6.39 23.57
CA ILE A 164 18.80 7.66 24.23
C ILE A 164 19.46 8.66 23.27
N MET A 165 19.80 8.24 22.05
CA MET A 165 20.48 9.10 21.08
C MET A 165 19.56 10.18 20.54
N PRO A 166 20.02 11.43 20.38
CA PRO A 166 19.17 12.55 19.90
C PRO A 166 18.69 12.41 18.46
N ARG A 167 19.39 11.63 17.61
CA ARG A 167 19.00 11.22 16.27
C ARG A 167 18.40 12.32 15.40
N PHE A 168 19.19 13.32 15.07
CA PHE A 168 18.78 14.44 14.22
C PHE A 168 18.44 14.04 12.78
N ASN A 169 18.87 12.87 12.33
CA ASN A 169 18.71 12.39 10.96
C ASN A 169 17.71 11.25 10.81
N ASP A 170 17.11 10.76 11.87
CA ASP A 170 16.18 9.63 11.84
C ASP A 170 14.73 10.11 11.92
N PHE A 171 13.86 9.39 11.23
CA PHE A 171 12.41 9.64 11.28
C PHE A 171 11.82 9.17 12.61
N SER A 172 10.89 9.94 13.16
CA SER A 172 10.11 9.57 14.35
C SER A 172 8.66 9.99 14.18
N THR A 173 7.74 9.05 14.29
CA THR A 173 6.29 9.30 14.29
C THR A 173 5.85 10.10 15.53
N SER A 174 6.42 9.78 16.70
CA SER A 174 6.05 10.35 18.01
C SER A 174 6.92 11.56 18.42
N ARG A 175 7.76 12.06 17.51
CA ARG A 175 8.71 13.15 17.79
C ARG A 175 9.69 12.86 18.94
N SER A 176 9.99 11.60 19.21
CA SER A 176 10.96 11.20 20.23
C SER A 176 12.41 11.59 19.87
N TYR A 177 12.69 11.83 18.58
CA TYR A 177 13.98 12.26 18.08
C TYR A 177 13.95 13.75 17.76
N PHE A 178 15.08 14.42 17.86
CA PHE A 178 15.16 15.87 17.60
C PHE A 178 15.18 16.25 16.12
N SER A 179 15.02 15.28 15.22
CA SER A 179 14.96 15.53 13.78
C SER A 179 13.86 16.52 13.37
N TRP A 180 12.75 16.59 14.09
CA TRP A 180 11.66 17.54 13.84
C TRP A 180 12.07 19.02 14.01
N LEU A 181 13.14 19.31 14.75
CA LEU A 181 13.69 20.68 14.89
C LEU A 181 14.32 21.19 13.60
N LEU A 182 14.74 20.29 12.70
CA LEU A 182 15.46 20.66 11.47
C LEU A 182 14.52 20.95 10.27
N GLY A 183 13.22 21.02 10.51
CA GLY A 183 12.22 21.27 9.46
C GLY A 183 11.90 20.03 8.60
N LYS A 184 11.32 20.27 7.42
CA LYS A 184 10.98 19.20 6.48
C LYS A 184 12.23 18.69 5.77
N LYS A 185 12.46 17.40 5.80
CA LYS A 185 13.51 16.72 5.05
C LYS A 185 13.09 15.30 4.65
N ASP A 186 13.78 14.74 3.67
CA ASP A 186 13.61 13.37 3.28
C ASP A 186 14.43 12.46 4.19
N TYR A 187 13.84 11.33 4.57
CA TYR A 187 14.48 10.33 5.43
C TYR A 187 14.68 9.03 4.65
N THR A 188 15.86 8.44 4.80
CA THR A 188 16.11 7.08 4.36
C THR A 188 15.71 6.12 5.48
N LEU A 189 14.65 5.34 5.23
CA LEU A 189 14.19 4.31 6.17
C LEU A 189 14.77 2.96 5.77
N ASP A 190 15.19 2.20 6.77
CA ASP A 190 15.58 0.79 6.62
C ASP A 190 14.41 -0.15 6.99
N ALA A 191 14.60 -1.45 6.77
CA ALA A 191 13.58 -2.47 6.98
C ALA A 191 13.48 -2.96 8.44
N ARG A 192 14.21 -2.37 9.38
CA ARG A 192 14.17 -2.79 10.78
C ARG A 192 12.89 -2.35 11.47
N ILE A 193 12.38 -3.21 12.34
CA ILE A 193 11.39 -2.83 13.33
C ILE A 193 12.08 -1.96 14.38
N LYS A 194 11.72 -0.68 14.44
CA LYS A 194 12.30 0.26 15.43
C LYS A 194 11.42 0.29 16.67
N GLY A 195 11.58 -0.69 17.53
CA GLY A 195 10.83 -0.89 18.75
C GLY A 195 10.67 -2.37 19.06
N GLY A 196 10.00 -2.69 20.16
CA GLY A 196 9.64 -4.06 20.54
C GLY A 196 8.17 -4.33 20.24
N GLU A 197 7.85 -5.54 19.81
CA GLU A 197 6.49 -6.02 19.73
C GLU A 197 5.86 -6.04 21.13
N ARG A 198 4.65 -5.53 21.25
CA ARG A 198 3.94 -5.41 22.53
C ARG A 198 2.48 -5.75 22.32
N HIS A 199 1.77 -6.01 23.42
CA HIS A 199 0.31 -6.11 23.38
C HIS A 199 -0.30 -4.80 22.90
N MET A 200 -1.43 -4.92 22.22
CA MET A 200 -2.18 -3.78 21.72
C MET A 200 -2.66 -2.88 22.86
N ILE A 201 -2.44 -1.60 22.73
CA ILE A 201 -2.99 -0.55 23.59
C ILE A 201 -3.99 0.31 22.82
N MET A 202 -4.96 0.89 23.52
CA MET A 202 -5.89 1.86 22.94
C MET A 202 -5.22 3.23 22.98
N SER A 203 -4.66 3.64 21.86
CA SER A 203 -3.86 4.87 21.74
C SER A 203 -4.52 5.96 20.91
N ASN A 204 -5.59 5.61 20.17
CA ASN A 204 -6.25 6.42 19.15
C ASN A 204 -5.29 6.86 18.02
N GLU A 205 -4.14 6.18 17.85
CA GLU A 205 -3.19 6.49 16.77
C GLU A 205 -3.73 6.08 15.42
N TYR A 206 -4.53 5.01 15.35
CA TYR A 206 -5.07 4.50 14.08
C TYR A 206 -6.16 5.41 13.52
N ASP A 207 -7.00 5.99 14.38
CA ASP A 207 -8.06 6.92 13.99
C ASP A 207 -7.51 8.18 13.31
N ASN A 208 -6.28 8.56 13.64
CA ASN A 208 -5.62 9.72 13.02
C ASN A 208 -5.15 9.48 11.58
N VAL A 209 -5.05 8.23 11.14
CA VAL A 209 -4.45 7.86 9.86
C VAL A 209 -5.36 7.01 8.96
N LEU A 210 -6.46 6.47 9.50
CA LEU A 210 -7.45 5.70 8.75
C LEU A 210 -8.67 6.58 8.44
N PRO A 211 -8.81 7.14 7.24
CA PRO A 211 -9.93 8.01 6.90
C PRO A 211 -11.16 7.20 6.43
N MET A 212 -11.61 6.28 7.26
CA MET A 212 -12.79 5.43 7.04
C MET A 212 -13.71 5.56 8.26
N ASP A 213 -15.02 5.39 8.08
CA ASP A 213 -16.00 5.39 9.16
C ASP A 213 -16.01 4.04 9.89
N ILE A 214 -14.86 3.70 10.46
CA ILE A 214 -14.57 2.45 11.17
C ILE A 214 -13.90 2.82 12.51
N LEU A 215 -14.10 2.02 13.53
CA LEU A 215 -13.38 2.10 14.81
C LEU A 215 -12.21 1.10 14.80
N PRO A 216 -11.02 1.46 14.26
CA PRO A 216 -9.98 0.50 13.92
C PRO A 216 -9.42 -0.24 15.13
N GLU A 217 -9.21 0.44 16.25
CA GLU A 217 -8.66 -0.20 17.46
C GLU A 217 -9.64 -1.21 18.08
N TYR A 218 -10.95 -0.90 18.06
CA TYR A 218 -11.97 -1.82 18.53
C TYR A 218 -12.12 -3.03 17.61
N LEU A 219 -12.09 -2.80 16.29
CA LEU A 219 -12.15 -3.88 15.30
C LEU A 219 -10.98 -4.84 15.46
N ILE A 220 -9.75 -4.34 15.55
CA ILE A 220 -8.56 -5.18 15.75
C ILE A 220 -8.68 -5.99 17.04
N LYS A 221 -9.18 -5.40 18.14
CA LYS A 221 -9.42 -6.13 19.39
C LYS A 221 -10.47 -7.22 19.26
N ALA A 222 -11.55 -6.97 18.53
CA ALA A 222 -12.57 -7.99 18.27
C ALA A 222 -11.98 -9.17 17.47
N ILE A 223 -11.13 -8.89 16.48
CA ILE A 223 -10.44 -9.92 15.71
C ILE A 223 -9.52 -10.75 16.60
N ILE A 224 -8.67 -10.11 17.40
CA ILE A 224 -7.76 -10.81 18.33
C ILE A 224 -8.52 -11.67 19.34
N ALA A 225 -9.71 -11.23 19.75
CA ALA A 225 -10.58 -11.98 20.67
C ALA A 225 -11.35 -13.11 19.99
N GLY A 226 -11.38 -13.17 18.65
CA GLY A 226 -12.20 -14.12 17.89
C GLY A 226 -13.72 -13.88 18.03
N ASP A 227 -14.13 -12.65 18.33
CA ASP A 227 -15.54 -12.28 18.56
C ASP A 227 -16.16 -11.85 17.21
N ILE A 228 -16.73 -12.84 16.50
CA ILE A 228 -17.30 -12.66 15.15
C ILE A 228 -18.45 -11.64 15.17
N ASP A 229 -19.33 -11.70 16.15
CA ASP A 229 -20.48 -10.78 16.24
C ASP A 229 -20.00 -9.31 16.36
N ARG A 230 -18.94 -9.08 17.13
CA ARG A 230 -18.33 -7.75 17.24
C ARG A 230 -17.54 -7.36 15.98
N MET A 231 -16.85 -8.29 15.33
CA MET A 231 -16.19 -8.00 14.04
C MET A 231 -17.22 -7.49 13.02
N GLU A 232 -18.36 -8.19 12.90
CA GLU A 232 -19.44 -7.79 12.00
C GLU A 232 -20.03 -6.42 12.40
N ALA A 233 -20.32 -6.21 13.67
CA ALA A 233 -20.86 -4.95 14.16
C ALA A 233 -19.91 -3.76 14.01
N LEU A 234 -18.60 -3.99 13.94
CA LEU A 234 -17.55 -3.00 13.78
C LEU A 234 -17.10 -2.82 12.31
N GLY A 235 -17.77 -3.46 11.35
CA GLY A 235 -17.55 -3.21 9.92
C GLY A 235 -16.40 -4.00 9.31
N ILE A 236 -16.14 -5.25 9.74
CA ILE A 236 -15.05 -6.05 9.16
C ILE A 236 -15.20 -6.29 7.65
N TYR A 237 -16.43 -6.29 7.12
CA TYR A 237 -16.68 -6.43 5.68
C TYR A 237 -16.28 -5.20 4.86
N GLU A 238 -16.11 -4.06 5.50
CA GLU A 238 -15.79 -2.78 4.85
C GLU A 238 -14.29 -2.55 4.67
N VAL A 239 -13.45 -3.42 5.24
CA VAL A 239 -12.01 -3.23 5.27
C VAL A 239 -11.24 -4.32 4.53
N ALA A 240 -10.10 -3.95 4.00
CA ALA A 240 -9.09 -4.87 3.48
C ALA A 240 -7.80 -4.76 4.31
N PRO A 241 -6.95 -5.80 4.35
CA PRO A 241 -5.67 -5.74 5.07
C PRO A 241 -4.82 -4.53 4.70
N GLU A 242 -4.78 -4.15 3.44
CA GLU A 242 -4.00 -3.03 2.90
C GLU A 242 -4.43 -1.67 3.47
N ASP A 243 -5.66 -1.52 3.94
CA ASP A 243 -6.16 -0.28 4.54
C ASP A 243 -5.48 -0.02 5.89
N PHE A 244 -5.08 -1.09 6.59
CA PHE A 244 -4.36 -1.01 7.87
C PHE A 244 -2.85 -0.83 7.73
N ALA A 245 -2.30 -0.74 6.53
CA ALA A 245 -0.86 -0.61 6.32
C ALA A 245 -0.26 0.64 6.98
N ILE A 246 -0.95 1.78 6.93
CA ILE A 246 -0.48 2.99 7.59
C ILE A 246 -0.72 2.94 9.10
N CYS A 247 -1.77 2.27 9.56
CA CYS A 247 -2.00 2.01 10.99
C CYS A 247 -0.86 1.15 11.56
N GLU A 248 -0.44 0.12 10.83
CA GLU A 248 0.71 -0.72 11.17
C GLU A 248 2.00 0.10 11.26
N PHE A 249 2.23 1.02 10.31
CA PHE A 249 3.40 1.90 10.31
C PHE A 249 3.46 2.81 11.54
N VAL A 250 2.34 3.40 11.97
CA VAL A 250 2.31 4.27 13.15
C VAL A 250 2.18 3.51 14.46
N CYS A 251 1.85 2.23 14.43
CA CYS A 251 1.58 1.41 15.61
C CYS A 251 2.74 1.44 16.61
N SER A 252 2.50 1.98 17.79
CA SER A 252 3.49 2.03 18.88
C SER A 252 3.79 0.65 19.44
N SER A 253 2.84 -0.29 19.37
CA SER A 253 2.98 -1.68 19.81
C SER A 253 3.62 -2.61 18.78
N LYS A 254 3.86 -2.13 17.56
CA LYS A 254 4.48 -2.89 16.45
C LYS A 254 3.72 -4.17 16.10
N MET A 255 2.38 -4.07 16.08
CA MET A 255 1.49 -5.17 15.71
C MET A 255 1.45 -5.34 14.19
N GLU A 256 1.38 -6.57 13.71
CA GLU A 256 1.16 -6.92 12.30
C GLU A 256 -0.34 -6.81 11.94
N LEU A 257 -0.84 -5.58 11.80
CA LEU A 257 -2.28 -5.33 11.66
C LEU A 257 -2.86 -5.90 10.37
N GLN A 258 -2.11 -5.83 9.27
CA GLN A 258 -2.55 -6.41 7.99
C GLN A 258 -2.77 -7.92 8.11
N ARG A 259 -1.88 -8.63 8.82
CA ARG A 259 -2.04 -10.06 9.07
C ARG A 259 -3.25 -10.34 9.95
N ILE A 260 -3.44 -9.57 11.03
CA ILE A 260 -4.59 -9.72 11.94
C ILE A 260 -5.90 -9.52 11.18
N VAL A 261 -6.01 -8.48 10.35
CA VAL A 261 -7.22 -8.24 9.53
C VAL A 261 -7.46 -9.39 8.55
N ARG A 262 -6.40 -9.93 7.93
CA ARG A 262 -6.51 -11.10 7.04
C ARG A 262 -7.07 -12.30 7.80
N GLU A 263 -6.51 -12.61 8.96
CA GLU A 263 -6.98 -13.71 9.81
C GLU A 263 -8.45 -13.50 10.23
N GLY A 264 -8.85 -12.26 10.55
CA GLY A 264 -10.24 -11.93 10.85
C GLY A 264 -11.20 -12.18 9.68
N LEU A 265 -10.81 -11.78 8.47
CA LEU A 265 -11.59 -12.02 7.26
C LEU A 265 -11.68 -13.52 6.90
N ASP A 266 -10.64 -14.29 7.18
CA ASP A 266 -10.60 -15.73 6.92
C ASP A 266 -11.43 -16.53 7.95
N MET A 267 -11.88 -15.93 9.07
CA MET A 267 -12.78 -16.54 10.06
C MET A 267 -14.26 -16.44 9.68
N LEU A 268 -14.62 -15.56 8.75
CA LEU A 268 -16.00 -15.27 8.33
C LEU A 268 -16.50 -16.20 7.22
#